data_49dfa729c1a509c35bd42c4df19ee924
#
_entry.id   49dfa729c1a509c35bd42c4df19ee924
#
_cell.length_a   1.000
_cell.length_b   1.000
_cell.length_c   1.000
_cell.angle_alpha   90.00
_cell.angle_beta   90.00
_cell.angle_gamma   90.00
#
_symmetry.space_group_name_H-M   'P 1'
#
loop_
_entity.id
_entity.type
_entity.pdbx_description
1 polymer ?
#
loop_
_entity_poly.entity_id
_entity_poly.type
_entity_poly.pdbx_seq_one_letter_code
_entity_poly.pdbx_strand_id
1 'polypeptide(L)'
;MTGFPGFLGSALLPRLLDRRPQTRAVCLVQPQHAATAQRRIDEIAAAHPHTRERITLVPGDITRRGLGLSAGHRAPLDDVTEVFHLAAVYDLAVGVDLARSVNIDGTARVLDLCTSLPALSRLQYVSTCYVSGRYDGVFTEDALEEGQEFLNHYESTKFDAEVLVRKAMADGVPATIYRPGIVVGDSTTGATQKYDGPYFVATFLRRQAPVAVLPKLGDPDAVVVSLVPRDFVIDAFDTLSVLDVSRGRTYALADPDPPTVREVADTFAAHLGKRIVWLPLPHGLTRSALAEVPGLERLAGLPAESLDYFVTPTRYSTTNTERDLDGTGVTCPAFSTYAATLLDFMRAHPEIGSAAMV
;
A
#
# COMPACT_ATOMS: atom_id res chain seq x y z
N MET A 1 9.53 -14.23 0.21
CA MET A 1 8.53 -13.12 0.25
C MET A 1 8.19 -12.79 1.69
N THR A 2 8.10 -11.52 2.05
CA THR A 2 7.48 -11.04 3.29
C THR A 2 6.20 -10.30 2.96
N GLY A 3 5.30 -10.09 3.92
CA GLY A 3 4.01 -9.41 3.70
C GLY A 3 2.89 -10.31 3.16
N PHE A 4 3.08 -11.64 3.11
CA PHE A 4 2.02 -12.61 2.97
C PHE A 4 1.57 -13.05 4.38
N PRO A 5 0.25 -13.15 4.65
CA PRO A 5 -0.91 -13.14 3.76
C PRO A 5 -1.60 -11.76 3.62
N GLY A 6 -0.85 -10.66 3.64
CA GLY A 6 -1.39 -9.30 3.49
C GLY A 6 -2.02 -9.04 2.11
N PHE A 7 -2.65 -7.87 1.97
CA PHE A 7 -3.47 -7.48 0.83
C PHE A 7 -2.76 -7.57 -0.52
N LEU A 8 -1.59 -6.92 -0.64
CA LEU A 8 -0.79 -6.97 -1.88
C LEU A 8 -0.08 -8.30 -2.05
N GLY A 9 0.51 -8.85 -0.96
CA GLY A 9 1.24 -10.11 -1.01
C GLY A 9 0.38 -11.28 -1.47
N SER A 10 -0.89 -11.33 -1.03
CA SER A 10 -1.84 -12.38 -1.44
C SER A 10 -2.25 -12.27 -2.91
N ALA A 11 -2.33 -11.07 -3.45
CA ALA A 11 -2.68 -10.85 -4.85
C ALA A 11 -1.48 -11.05 -5.79
N LEU A 12 -0.28 -10.69 -5.34
CA LEU A 12 0.95 -10.82 -6.13
C LEU A 12 1.43 -12.27 -6.23
N LEU A 13 1.32 -13.04 -5.15
CA LEU A 13 1.89 -14.39 -5.07
C LEU A 13 1.47 -15.33 -6.22
N PRO A 14 0.19 -15.47 -6.60
CA PRO A 14 -0.20 -16.29 -7.74
C PRO A 14 0.42 -15.80 -9.06
N ARG A 15 0.50 -14.48 -9.29
CA ARG A 15 1.14 -13.91 -10.48
C ARG A 15 2.60 -14.33 -10.61
N LEU A 16 3.35 -14.25 -9.49
CA LEU A 16 4.76 -14.69 -9.46
C LEU A 16 4.91 -16.18 -9.80
N LEU A 17 4.01 -17.01 -9.29
CA LEU A 17 4.03 -18.44 -9.54
C LEU A 17 3.62 -18.81 -10.97
N ASP A 18 2.76 -18.01 -11.60
CA ASP A 18 2.31 -18.24 -12.98
C ASP A 18 3.37 -17.90 -14.03
N ARG A 19 4.40 -17.12 -13.67
CA ARG A 19 5.49 -16.75 -14.61
C ARG A 19 6.23 -17.96 -15.18
N ARG A 20 6.50 -18.96 -14.35
CA ARG A 20 7.21 -20.18 -14.74
C ARG A 20 6.74 -21.37 -13.91
N PRO A 21 6.55 -22.56 -14.51
CA PRO A 21 6.08 -23.76 -13.79
C PRO A 21 6.98 -24.18 -12.63
N GLN A 22 8.28 -23.93 -12.70
CA GLN A 22 9.27 -24.29 -11.68
C GLN A 22 9.43 -23.26 -10.57
N THR A 23 8.81 -22.07 -10.68
CA THR A 23 8.90 -21.04 -9.64
C THR A 23 8.28 -21.54 -8.33
N ARG A 24 9.02 -21.41 -7.25
CA ARG A 24 8.59 -21.71 -5.89
C ARG A 24 8.66 -20.45 -5.05
N ALA A 25 7.76 -20.32 -4.08
CA ALA A 25 7.72 -19.20 -3.17
C ALA A 25 7.94 -19.68 -1.73
N VAL A 26 8.87 -19.03 -1.04
CA VAL A 26 9.02 -19.15 0.41
C VAL A 26 8.45 -17.90 1.04
N CYS A 27 7.38 -18.03 1.82
CA CYS A 27 6.70 -16.93 2.49
C CYS A 27 7.08 -16.93 3.98
N LEU A 28 7.74 -15.87 4.43
CA LEU A 28 8.03 -15.64 5.84
C LEU A 28 6.77 -15.14 6.54
N VAL A 29 6.30 -15.89 7.54
CA VAL A 29 5.03 -15.63 8.21
C VAL A 29 5.22 -15.71 9.72
N GLN A 30 4.72 -14.71 10.44
CA GLN A 30 4.70 -14.76 11.90
C GLN A 30 3.78 -15.88 12.38
N PRO A 31 4.12 -16.60 13.45
CA PRO A 31 3.33 -17.74 13.95
C PRO A 31 1.85 -17.40 14.18
N GLN A 32 1.56 -16.18 14.66
CA GLN A 32 0.19 -15.72 14.90
C GLN A 32 -0.65 -15.61 13.62
N HIS A 33 -0.03 -15.46 12.45
CA HIS A 33 -0.69 -15.35 11.15
C HIS A 33 -0.69 -16.67 10.36
N ALA A 34 -0.10 -17.74 10.88
CA ALA A 34 0.05 -19.02 10.17
C ALA A 34 -1.29 -19.61 9.69
N ALA A 35 -2.32 -19.60 10.55
CA ALA A 35 -3.66 -20.09 10.17
C ALA A 35 -4.30 -19.24 9.06
N THR A 36 -4.13 -17.93 9.11
CA THR A 36 -4.62 -17.02 8.06
C THR A 36 -3.85 -17.21 6.75
N ALA A 37 -2.54 -17.41 6.83
CA ALA A 37 -1.71 -17.71 5.66
C ALA A 37 -2.12 -19.03 5.00
N GLN A 38 -2.41 -20.07 5.81
CA GLN A 38 -2.86 -21.34 5.27
C GLN A 38 -4.21 -21.22 4.56
N ARG A 39 -5.20 -20.54 5.16
CA ARG A 39 -6.49 -20.28 4.50
C ARG A 39 -6.30 -19.54 3.18
N ARG A 40 -5.39 -18.55 3.16
CA ARG A 40 -5.11 -17.77 1.94
C ARG A 40 -4.48 -18.64 0.85
N ILE A 41 -3.60 -19.59 1.20
CA ILE A 41 -3.08 -20.59 0.25
C ILE A 41 -4.21 -21.44 -0.31
N ASP A 42 -5.14 -21.88 0.54
CA ASP A 42 -6.27 -22.71 0.11
C ASP A 42 -7.18 -21.95 -0.87
N GLU A 43 -7.43 -20.65 -0.63
CA GLU A 43 -8.17 -19.75 -1.53
C GLU A 43 -7.44 -19.56 -2.87
N ILE A 44 -6.15 -19.28 -2.83
CA ILE A 44 -5.31 -19.15 -4.05
C ILE A 44 -5.33 -20.47 -4.83
N ALA A 45 -5.14 -21.60 -4.16
CA ALA A 45 -5.12 -22.91 -4.80
C ALA A 45 -6.48 -23.32 -5.38
N ALA A 46 -7.59 -22.82 -4.85
CA ALA A 46 -8.91 -23.03 -5.44
C ALA A 46 -9.04 -22.38 -6.83
N ALA A 47 -8.45 -21.18 -7.00
CA ALA A 47 -8.42 -20.48 -8.29
C ALA A 47 -7.26 -20.91 -9.20
N HIS A 48 -6.11 -21.29 -8.60
CA HIS A 48 -4.86 -21.67 -9.25
C HIS A 48 -4.32 -23.01 -8.68
N PRO A 49 -4.93 -24.17 -9.02
CA PRO A 49 -4.65 -25.46 -8.36
C PRO A 49 -3.16 -25.88 -8.37
N HIS A 50 -2.43 -25.49 -9.40
CA HIS A 50 -1.01 -25.80 -9.57
C HIS A 50 -0.07 -25.03 -8.63
N THR A 51 -0.57 -24.08 -7.85
CA THR A 51 0.27 -23.23 -6.98
C THR A 51 0.53 -23.85 -5.61
N ARG A 52 -0.37 -24.71 -5.11
CA ARG A 52 -0.38 -25.22 -3.73
C ARG A 52 0.95 -25.82 -3.27
N GLU A 53 1.52 -26.71 -4.10
CA GLU A 53 2.76 -27.41 -3.78
C GLU A 53 4.02 -26.56 -3.98
N ARG A 54 3.85 -25.36 -4.53
CA ARG A 54 4.94 -24.41 -4.82
C ARG A 54 5.07 -23.31 -3.78
N ILE A 55 4.20 -23.27 -2.77
CA ILE A 55 4.22 -22.29 -1.69
C ILE A 55 4.67 -22.97 -0.40
N THR A 56 5.75 -22.49 0.20
CA THR A 56 6.26 -22.94 1.50
C THR A 56 6.10 -21.81 2.51
N LEU A 57 5.40 -22.08 3.61
CA LEU A 57 5.33 -21.16 4.74
C LEU A 57 6.51 -21.45 5.70
N VAL A 58 7.26 -20.41 6.00
CA VAL A 58 8.37 -20.47 6.96
C VAL A 58 8.04 -19.58 8.15
N PRO A 59 7.99 -20.12 9.37
CA PRO A 59 7.82 -19.32 10.57
C PRO A 59 8.98 -18.35 10.75
N GLY A 60 8.69 -17.06 10.92
CA GLY A 60 9.70 -16.04 11.15
C GLY A 60 9.09 -14.68 11.42
N ASP A 61 9.95 -13.73 11.76
CA ASP A 61 9.54 -12.39 12.16
C ASP A 61 10.65 -11.40 11.80
N ILE A 62 10.35 -10.43 10.94
CA ILE A 62 11.32 -9.41 10.51
C ILE A 62 11.79 -8.52 11.66
N THR A 63 11.03 -8.44 12.76
CA THR A 63 11.44 -7.67 13.95
C THR A 63 12.49 -8.38 14.79
N ARG A 64 12.81 -9.65 14.48
CA ARG A 64 13.78 -10.46 15.20
C ARG A 64 15.09 -10.59 14.44
N ARG A 65 16.20 -10.67 15.18
CA ARG A 65 17.52 -10.92 14.59
C ARG A 65 17.51 -12.21 13.76
N GLY A 66 18.12 -12.18 12.56
CA GLY A 66 18.11 -13.29 11.62
C GLY A 66 16.70 -13.67 11.14
N LEU A 67 15.75 -12.71 11.16
CA LEU A 67 14.33 -12.89 10.83
C LEU A 67 13.62 -13.93 11.72
N GLY A 68 14.16 -14.24 12.89
CA GLY A 68 13.63 -15.30 13.78
C GLY A 68 13.74 -16.70 13.20
N LEU A 69 14.54 -16.91 12.14
CA LEU A 69 14.68 -18.19 11.45
C LEU A 69 15.54 -19.17 12.27
N SER A 70 15.06 -20.39 12.43
CA SER A 70 15.89 -21.50 12.89
C SER A 70 16.84 -21.99 11.78
N ALA A 71 17.88 -22.74 12.14
CA ALA A 71 18.83 -23.31 11.16
C ALA A 71 18.12 -24.13 10.07
N GLY A 72 17.11 -24.95 10.45
CA GLY A 72 16.34 -25.75 9.49
C GLY A 72 15.45 -24.94 8.57
N HIS A 73 15.04 -23.75 8.98
CA HIS A 73 14.23 -22.82 8.17
C HIS A 73 15.09 -21.93 7.26
N ARG A 74 16.40 -21.90 7.45
CA ARG A 74 17.31 -21.11 6.61
C ARG A 74 17.70 -21.84 5.32
N ALA A 75 17.84 -23.17 5.36
CA ALA A 75 18.24 -23.97 4.20
C ALA A 75 17.36 -23.76 2.94
N PRO A 76 16.02 -23.61 3.03
CA PRO A 76 15.19 -23.30 1.86
C PRO A 76 15.45 -21.92 1.22
N LEU A 77 16.28 -21.07 1.85
CA LEU A 77 16.59 -19.74 1.33
C LEU A 77 17.89 -19.70 0.51
N ASP A 78 18.73 -20.72 0.54
CA ASP A 78 20.03 -20.71 -0.11
C ASP A 78 19.93 -20.57 -1.66
N ASP A 79 18.86 -21.08 -2.24
CA ASP A 79 18.57 -21.02 -3.69
C ASP A 79 17.67 -19.84 -4.08
N VAL A 80 17.38 -18.93 -3.15
CA VAL A 80 16.51 -17.78 -3.43
C VAL A 80 17.21 -16.81 -4.37
N THR A 81 16.57 -16.57 -5.51
CA THR A 81 17.05 -15.63 -6.53
C THR A 81 16.39 -14.26 -6.45
N GLU A 82 15.17 -14.18 -5.90
CA GLU A 82 14.44 -12.91 -5.76
C GLU A 82 13.83 -12.79 -4.37
N VAL A 83 13.95 -11.61 -3.78
CA VAL A 83 13.32 -11.27 -2.50
C VAL A 83 12.25 -10.21 -2.74
N PHE A 84 11.02 -10.51 -2.35
CA PHE A 84 9.88 -9.59 -2.37
C PHE A 84 9.59 -9.13 -0.94
N HIS A 85 9.88 -7.85 -0.66
CA HIS A 85 9.69 -7.28 0.68
C HIS A 85 8.49 -6.33 0.69
N LEU A 86 7.33 -6.87 1.11
CA LEU A 86 6.05 -6.15 1.20
C LEU A 86 5.59 -5.96 2.67
N ALA A 87 6.26 -6.60 3.63
CA ALA A 87 5.88 -6.48 5.04
C ALA A 87 6.12 -5.05 5.54
N ALA A 88 5.09 -4.45 6.09
CA ALA A 88 5.12 -3.14 6.74
C ALA A 88 3.92 -3.02 7.69
N VAL A 89 4.05 -2.21 8.72
CA VAL A 89 2.89 -1.68 9.45
C VAL A 89 2.49 -0.37 8.78
N TYR A 90 1.24 -0.29 8.32
CA TYR A 90 0.70 0.85 7.56
C TYR A 90 -0.52 1.51 8.24
N ASP A 91 -0.67 1.33 9.54
CA ASP A 91 -1.67 2.04 10.33
C ASP A 91 -1.19 3.47 10.59
N LEU A 92 -2.01 4.48 10.24
CA LEU A 92 -1.66 5.90 10.43
C LEU A 92 -1.57 6.28 11.90
N ALA A 93 -2.24 5.54 12.79
CA ALA A 93 -2.23 5.73 14.24
C ALA A 93 -1.19 4.82 14.94
N VAL A 94 -0.30 4.16 14.20
CA VAL A 94 0.69 3.26 14.78
C VAL A 94 1.64 3.97 15.74
N GLY A 95 1.92 3.33 16.89
CA GLY A 95 2.93 3.84 17.82
C GLY A 95 4.35 3.79 17.23
N VAL A 96 5.17 4.77 17.58
CA VAL A 96 6.51 4.96 17.02
C VAL A 96 7.41 3.72 17.14
N ASP A 97 7.38 3.05 18.28
CA ASP A 97 8.25 1.88 18.54
C ASP A 97 7.92 0.71 17.64
N LEU A 98 6.63 0.41 17.44
CA LEU A 98 6.19 -0.64 16.53
C LEU A 98 6.50 -0.27 15.07
N ALA A 99 6.21 0.96 14.67
CA ALA A 99 6.52 1.45 13.33
C ALA A 99 8.01 1.33 13.00
N ARG A 100 8.90 1.75 13.92
CA ARG A 100 10.36 1.63 13.76
C ARG A 100 10.81 0.16 13.70
N SER A 101 10.35 -0.64 14.66
CA SER A 101 10.74 -2.05 14.75
C SER A 101 10.39 -2.84 13.48
N VAL A 102 9.20 -2.58 12.90
CA VAL A 102 8.76 -3.28 11.69
C VAL A 102 9.32 -2.65 10.42
N ASN A 103 9.10 -1.34 10.23
CA ASN A 103 9.40 -0.72 8.93
C ASN A 103 10.90 -0.44 8.76
N ILE A 104 11.61 0.01 9.80
CA ILE A 104 13.04 0.35 9.70
C ILE A 104 13.90 -0.87 10.00
N ASP A 105 13.82 -1.38 11.26
CA ASP A 105 14.68 -2.48 11.69
C ASP A 105 14.36 -3.78 10.94
N GLY A 106 13.07 -4.02 10.62
CA GLY A 106 12.63 -5.14 9.81
C GLY A 106 13.22 -5.09 8.41
N THR A 107 13.18 -3.93 7.76
CA THR A 107 13.79 -3.71 6.43
C THR A 107 15.31 -3.89 6.51
N ALA A 108 15.98 -3.35 7.52
CA ALA A 108 17.43 -3.55 7.69
C ALA A 108 17.80 -5.06 7.76
N ARG A 109 17.03 -5.86 8.52
CA ARG A 109 17.27 -7.31 8.63
C ARG A 109 16.96 -8.07 7.34
N VAL A 110 16.00 -7.60 6.54
CA VAL A 110 15.77 -8.17 5.20
C VAL A 110 16.92 -7.81 4.26
N LEU A 111 17.49 -6.63 4.36
CA LEU A 111 18.70 -6.25 3.62
C LEU A 111 19.91 -7.11 4.04
N ASP A 112 20.09 -7.38 5.35
CA ASP A 112 21.11 -8.32 5.84
C ASP A 112 20.93 -9.73 5.25
N LEU A 113 19.67 -10.20 5.14
CA LEU A 113 19.39 -11.45 4.43
C LEU A 113 19.82 -11.34 2.97
N CYS A 114 19.42 -10.30 2.25
CA CYS A 114 19.74 -10.10 0.83
C CYS A 114 21.26 -10.17 0.57
N THR A 115 22.06 -9.53 1.42
CA THR A 115 23.53 -9.58 1.28
C THR A 115 24.14 -10.97 1.55
N SER A 116 23.41 -11.82 2.27
CA SER A 116 23.84 -13.20 2.59
C SER A 116 23.40 -14.25 1.58
N LEU A 117 22.55 -13.91 0.60
CA LEU A 117 22.03 -14.82 -0.42
C LEU A 117 22.96 -14.84 -1.65
N PRO A 118 23.69 -15.92 -1.93
CA PRO A 118 24.67 -15.94 -3.02
C PRO A 118 24.04 -15.91 -4.42
N ALA A 119 22.79 -16.35 -4.55
CA ALA A 119 22.07 -16.41 -5.81
C ALA A 119 21.13 -15.20 -6.02
N LEU A 120 21.13 -14.21 -5.13
CA LEU A 120 20.22 -13.07 -5.23
C LEU A 120 20.46 -12.27 -6.50
N SER A 121 19.46 -12.23 -7.36
CA SER A 121 19.43 -11.43 -8.58
C SER A 121 18.66 -10.12 -8.42
N ARG A 122 17.70 -10.06 -7.47
CA ARG A 122 16.89 -8.87 -7.25
C ARG A 122 16.19 -8.82 -5.90
N LEU A 123 16.18 -7.64 -5.29
CA LEU A 123 15.27 -7.25 -4.23
C LEU A 123 14.15 -6.38 -4.82
N GLN A 124 12.90 -6.77 -4.60
CA GLN A 124 11.70 -6.02 -4.94
C GLN A 124 11.15 -5.42 -3.64
N TYR A 125 11.32 -4.11 -3.45
CA TYR A 125 10.94 -3.42 -2.21
C TYR A 125 9.71 -2.56 -2.40
N VAL A 126 8.67 -2.78 -1.58
CA VAL A 126 7.47 -1.95 -1.57
C VAL A 126 7.62 -0.84 -0.54
N SER A 127 7.73 0.39 -1.03
CA SER A 127 7.70 1.64 -0.29
C SER A 127 6.29 2.25 -0.33
N THR A 128 6.16 3.54 -0.42
CA THR A 128 4.92 4.29 -0.60
C THR A 128 5.21 5.65 -1.22
N CYS A 129 4.26 6.23 -1.96
CA CYS A 129 4.33 7.62 -2.39
C CYS A 129 4.45 8.59 -1.20
N TYR A 130 3.92 8.22 -0.04
CA TYR A 130 3.89 9.06 1.17
C TYR A 130 5.24 9.24 1.88
N VAL A 131 6.35 8.67 1.36
CA VAL A 131 7.71 9.09 1.75
C VAL A 131 7.99 10.57 1.40
N SER A 132 7.14 11.17 0.56
CA SER A 132 7.16 12.60 0.27
C SER A 132 6.79 13.50 1.45
N GLY A 133 6.09 12.96 2.47
CA GLY A 133 5.57 13.78 3.55
C GLY A 133 4.78 14.99 3.05
N ARG A 134 5.04 16.16 3.62
CA ARG A 134 4.43 17.45 3.27
C ARG A 134 5.20 18.21 2.18
N TYR A 135 5.73 17.51 1.19
CA TYR A 135 6.40 18.17 0.09
C TYR A 135 5.41 18.99 -0.74
N ASP A 136 5.73 20.27 -1.01
CA ASP A 136 4.90 21.15 -1.84
C ASP A 136 5.38 21.12 -3.29
N GLY A 137 4.59 20.53 -4.16
CA GLY A 137 4.90 20.40 -5.59
C GLY A 137 4.88 18.96 -6.11
N VAL A 138 5.63 18.68 -7.17
CA VAL A 138 5.72 17.37 -7.80
C VAL A 138 6.90 16.59 -7.22
N PHE A 139 6.59 15.54 -6.45
CA PHE A 139 7.58 14.64 -5.91
C PHE A 139 7.93 13.59 -6.96
N THR A 140 9.18 13.62 -7.44
CA THR A 140 9.62 12.73 -8.51
C THR A 140 10.00 11.35 -7.97
N GLU A 141 10.08 10.36 -8.86
CA GLU A 141 10.48 9.00 -8.50
C GLU A 141 11.92 8.93 -7.98
N ASP A 142 12.78 9.83 -8.44
CA ASP A 142 14.19 9.90 -8.00
C ASP A 142 14.36 10.69 -6.69
N ALA A 143 13.40 11.56 -6.34
CA ALA A 143 13.42 12.34 -5.10
C ALA A 143 13.24 11.46 -3.86
N LEU A 144 13.89 11.81 -2.76
CA LEU A 144 13.67 11.20 -1.44
C LEU A 144 13.97 12.20 -0.32
N GLU A 145 15.20 12.65 -0.15
CA GLU A 145 15.67 13.50 0.95
C GLU A 145 15.56 14.98 0.57
N GLU A 146 14.31 15.50 0.57
CA GLU A 146 14.00 16.89 0.19
C GLU A 146 13.77 17.81 1.40
N GLY A 147 14.06 17.33 2.63
CA GLY A 147 13.86 18.09 3.86
C GLY A 147 12.39 18.17 4.32
N GLN A 148 11.55 17.28 3.82
CA GLN A 148 10.12 17.24 4.10
C GLN A 148 9.80 16.86 5.55
N GLU A 149 8.70 17.39 6.08
CA GLU A 149 8.08 16.96 7.33
C GLU A 149 7.07 15.83 7.07
N PHE A 150 6.83 14.98 8.07
CA PHE A 150 5.91 13.85 7.97
C PHE A 150 4.66 14.06 8.82
N LEU A 151 3.54 13.54 8.34
CA LEU A 151 2.24 13.63 9.02
C LEU A 151 2.14 12.64 10.19
N ASN A 152 2.79 11.49 10.08
CA ASN A 152 2.69 10.39 11.05
C ASN A 152 3.93 9.49 11.04
N HIS A 153 3.96 8.52 11.97
CA HIS A 153 5.08 7.60 12.10
C HIS A 153 5.17 6.57 10.95
N TYR A 154 4.06 6.29 10.27
CA TYR A 154 4.11 5.42 9.08
C TYR A 154 4.97 6.07 7.98
N GLU A 155 4.67 7.31 7.63
CA GLU A 155 5.40 8.03 6.58
C GLU A 155 6.89 8.17 6.91
N SER A 156 7.21 8.65 8.11
CA SER A 156 8.61 8.84 8.52
C SER A 156 9.39 7.53 8.55
N THR A 157 8.80 6.43 9.06
CA THR A 157 9.50 5.14 9.12
C THR A 157 9.61 4.46 7.76
N LYS A 158 8.67 4.67 6.84
CA LYS A 158 8.78 4.21 5.45
C LYS A 158 9.84 5.01 4.69
N PHE A 159 9.96 6.31 4.95
CA PHE A 159 11.07 7.13 4.44
C PHE A 159 12.42 6.62 4.94
N ASP A 160 12.60 6.47 6.25
CA ASP A 160 13.86 5.95 6.82
C ASP A 160 14.22 4.57 6.26
N ALA A 161 13.23 3.69 6.08
CA ALA A 161 13.43 2.37 5.47
C ALA A 161 13.85 2.47 4.01
N GLU A 162 13.28 3.40 3.22
CA GLU A 162 13.70 3.59 1.83
C GLU A 162 15.11 4.17 1.73
N VAL A 163 15.52 5.04 2.65
CA VAL A 163 16.93 5.51 2.76
C VAL A 163 17.88 4.32 2.94
N LEU A 164 17.53 3.35 3.81
CA LEU A 164 18.33 2.12 3.98
C LEU A 164 18.41 1.30 2.69
N VAL A 165 17.29 1.15 1.97
CA VAL A 165 17.26 0.41 0.71
C VAL A 165 18.09 1.11 -0.35
N ARG A 166 17.98 2.43 -0.51
CA ARG A 166 18.82 3.20 -1.46
C ARG A 166 20.30 3.13 -1.14
N LYS A 167 20.65 3.15 0.15
CA LYS A 167 22.03 2.93 0.57
C LYS A 167 22.51 1.52 0.18
N ALA A 168 21.71 0.49 0.45
CA ALA A 168 22.07 -0.88 0.05
C ALA A 168 22.20 -1.03 -1.48
N MET A 169 21.37 -0.30 -2.26
CA MET A 169 21.50 -0.23 -3.73
C MET A 169 22.84 0.38 -4.14
N ALA A 170 23.24 1.48 -3.50
CA ALA A 170 24.55 2.10 -3.75
C ALA A 170 25.72 1.17 -3.37
N ASP A 171 25.54 0.33 -2.35
CA ASP A 171 26.49 -0.70 -1.91
C ASP A 171 26.44 -1.99 -2.76
N GLY A 172 25.61 -2.01 -3.83
CA GLY A 172 25.58 -3.09 -4.83
C GLY A 172 24.43 -4.09 -4.71
N VAL A 173 23.47 -3.91 -3.78
CA VAL A 173 22.25 -4.76 -3.74
C VAL A 173 21.37 -4.43 -4.95
N PRO A 174 21.06 -5.42 -5.82
CA PRO A 174 20.23 -5.17 -7.00
C PRO A 174 18.77 -5.02 -6.60
N ALA A 175 18.32 -3.80 -6.32
CA ALA A 175 16.94 -3.56 -5.89
C ALA A 175 16.14 -2.72 -6.88
N THR A 176 14.82 -2.88 -6.80
CA THR A 176 13.80 -2.05 -7.42
C THR A 176 12.84 -1.57 -6.33
N ILE A 177 12.51 -0.29 -6.31
CA ILE A 177 11.64 0.33 -5.33
C ILE A 177 10.28 0.65 -5.98
N TYR A 178 9.20 0.28 -5.32
CA TYR A 178 7.83 0.58 -5.74
C TYR A 178 7.16 1.45 -4.68
N ARG A 179 6.60 2.56 -5.11
CA ARG A 179 5.87 3.52 -4.27
C ARG A 179 4.40 3.56 -4.68
N PRO A 180 3.55 2.68 -4.15
CA PRO A 180 2.12 2.80 -4.38
C PRO A 180 1.55 4.08 -3.77
N GLY A 181 0.52 4.65 -4.41
CA GLY A 181 -0.38 5.62 -3.82
C GLY A 181 -1.30 4.96 -2.77
N ILE A 182 -2.49 5.52 -2.54
CA ILE A 182 -3.51 4.89 -1.70
C ILE A 182 -4.11 3.73 -2.48
N VAL A 183 -3.75 2.50 -2.08
CA VAL A 183 -4.27 1.31 -2.75
C VAL A 183 -5.68 1.02 -2.25
N VAL A 184 -6.63 1.03 -3.18
CA VAL A 184 -8.02 0.67 -2.94
C VAL A 184 -8.33 -0.75 -3.41
N GLY A 185 -9.59 -1.16 -3.41
CA GLY A 185 -10.02 -2.46 -3.91
C GLY A 185 -9.67 -2.68 -5.39
N ASP A 186 -9.94 -3.87 -5.85
CA ASP A 186 -9.79 -4.27 -7.25
C ASP A 186 -10.76 -3.51 -8.16
N SER A 187 -10.30 -2.98 -9.29
CA SER A 187 -11.11 -2.11 -10.15
C SER A 187 -12.31 -2.83 -10.78
N THR A 188 -12.23 -4.13 -10.98
CA THR A 188 -13.27 -4.95 -11.63
C THR A 188 -14.25 -5.58 -10.65
N THR A 189 -13.78 -5.96 -9.47
CA THR A 189 -14.57 -6.69 -8.46
C THR A 189 -14.87 -5.87 -7.20
N GLY A 190 -14.15 -4.78 -6.96
CA GLY A 190 -14.19 -4.00 -5.73
C GLY A 190 -13.51 -4.66 -4.53
N ALA A 191 -13.01 -5.89 -4.69
CA ALA A 191 -12.53 -6.72 -3.59
C ALA A 191 -11.37 -6.06 -2.84
N THR A 192 -11.56 -5.89 -1.53
CA THR A 192 -10.56 -5.39 -0.59
C THR A 192 -10.57 -6.18 0.70
N GLN A 193 -9.55 -6.03 1.53
CA GLN A 193 -9.45 -6.64 2.85
C GLN A 193 -9.72 -5.64 3.99
N LYS A 194 -9.84 -4.33 3.67
CA LYS A 194 -9.95 -3.27 4.65
C LYS A 194 -10.65 -2.05 4.03
N TYR A 195 -11.46 -1.35 4.83
CA TYR A 195 -12.06 -0.09 4.45
C TYR A 195 -11.39 1.07 5.16
N ASP A 196 -10.30 1.58 4.58
CA ASP A 196 -9.58 2.77 5.02
C ASP A 196 -9.45 3.82 3.89
N GLY A 197 -8.72 4.91 4.15
CA GLY A 197 -8.55 5.96 3.15
C GLY A 197 -9.88 6.50 2.62
N PRO A 198 -10.13 6.43 1.30
CA PRO A 198 -11.34 6.99 0.69
C PRO A 198 -12.64 6.34 1.17
N TYR A 199 -12.58 5.10 1.67
CA TYR A 199 -13.77 4.43 2.24
C TYR A 199 -14.31 5.13 3.49
N PHE A 200 -13.50 5.92 4.20
CA PHE A 200 -14.00 6.78 5.28
C PHE A 200 -14.94 7.85 4.76
N VAL A 201 -14.61 8.48 3.62
CA VAL A 201 -15.50 9.46 2.96
C VAL A 201 -16.80 8.80 2.54
N ALA A 202 -16.74 7.61 1.93
CA ALA A 202 -17.92 6.83 1.55
C ALA A 202 -18.79 6.48 2.77
N THR A 203 -18.15 6.04 3.86
CA THR A 203 -18.86 5.72 5.13
C THR A 203 -19.51 6.95 5.71
N PHE A 204 -18.83 8.07 5.74
CA PHE A 204 -19.35 9.36 6.24
C PHE A 204 -20.55 9.82 5.42
N LEU A 205 -20.46 9.79 4.09
CA LEU A 205 -21.55 10.13 3.19
C LEU A 205 -22.76 9.20 3.39
N ARG A 206 -22.54 7.89 3.49
CA ARG A 206 -23.60 6.90 3.66
C ARG A 206 -24.45 7.13 4.91
N ARG A 207 -23.84 7.60 6.00
CA ARG A 207 -24.50 7.85 7.29
C ARG A 207 -25.39 9.11 7.30
N GLN A 208 -25.21 10.01 6.33
CA GLN A 208 -25.94 11.27 6.29
C GLN A 208 -27.26 11.18 5.50
N ALA A 209 -28.11 12.22 5.64
CA ALA A 209 -29.31 12.42 4.85
C ALA A 209 -29.02 12.58 3.35
N PRO A 210 -30.03 12.60 2.45
CA PRO A 210 -29.80 12.83 1.00
C PRO A 210 -29.02 14.09 0.68
N VAL A 211 -29.08 15.13 1.53
CA VAL A 211 -28.19 16.28 1.49
C VAL A 211 -27.12 16.07 2.56
N ALA A 212 -25.92 15.76 2.12
CA ALA A 212 -24.76 15.51 2.98
C ALA A 212 -23.94 16.80 3.16
N VAL A 213 -23.44 17.01 4.37
CA VAL A 213 -22.58 18.16 4.67
C VAL A 213 -21.15 17.66 4.86
N LEU A 214 -20.23 18.12 4.03
CA LEU A 214 -18.79 17.86 4.18
C LEU A 214 -18.04 19.09 4.63
N PRO A 215 -17.04 18.95 5.53
CA PRO A 215 -16.14 20.05 5.86
C PRO A 215 -15.27 20.40 4.64
N LYS A 216 -15.24 21.67 4.25
CA LYS A 216 -14.27 22.18 3.28
C LYS A 216 -12.97 22.46 4.03
N LEU A 217 -12.04 21.51 4.02
CA LEU A 217 -10.71 21.63 4.61
C LEU A 217 -9.74 22.05 3.50
N GLY A 218 -9.20 23.25 3.59
CA GLY A 218 -8.37 23.78 2.50
C GLY A 218 -9.16 24.00 1.20
N ASP A 219 -8.51 23.71 0.07
CA ASP A 219 -9.14 23.80 -1.25
C ASP A 219 -9.34 22.41 -1.87
N PRO A 220 -10.55 21.84 -1.80
CA PRO A 220 -10.82 20.49 -2.32
C PRO A 220 -10.75 20.39 -3.85
N ASP A 221 -10.71 21.52 -4.56
CA ASP A 221 -10.54 21.60 -6.01
C ASP A 221 -9.06 21.60 -6.43
N ALA A 222 -8.14 21.94 -5.51
CA ALA A 222 -6.69 21.97 -5.77
C ALA A 222 -5.94 20.74 -5.25
N VAL A 223 -6.39 20.17 -4.13
CA VAL A 223 -5.76 19.00 -3.52
C VAL A 223 -6.18 17.73 -4.26
N VAL A 224 -5.20 16.98 -4.72
CA VAL A 224 -5.40 15.70 -5.41
C VAL A 224 -5.17 14.52 -4.47
N VAL A 225 -5.81 13.39 -4.76
CA VAL A 225 -5.69 12.15 -3.98
C VAL A 225 -5.23 11.03 -4.91
N SER A 226 -4.02 10.55 -4.71
CA SER A 226 -3.46 9.47 -5.54
C SER A 226 -4.08 8.13 -5.14
N LEU A 227 -5.25 7.82 -5.71
CA LEU A 227 -5.97 6.56 -5.53
C LEU A 227 -5.59 5.60 -6.66
N VAL A 228 -5.21 4.38 -6.30
CA VAL A 228 -4.86 3.36 -7.28
C VAL A 228 -5.53 2.03 -6.95
N PRO A 229 -6.13 1.33 -7.92
CA PRO A 229 -6.75 0.05 -7.64
C PRO A 229 -5.68 -1.04 -7.50
N ARG A 230 -5.99 -2.05 -6.68
CA ARG A 230 -5.07 -3.14 -6.36
C ARG A 230 -4.56 -3.88 -7.59
N ASP A 231 -5.43 -4.17 -8.54
CA ASP A 231 -5.10 -4.89 -9.77
C ASP A 231 -4.06 -4.13 -10.61
N PHE A 232 -4.20 -2.81 -10.77
CA PHE A 232 -3.15 -2.00 -11.42
C PHE A 232 -1.81 -2.11 -10.69
N VAL A 233 -1.80 -1.97 -9.36
CA VAL A 233 -0.56 -2.07 -8.56
C VAL A 233 0.09 -3.43 -8.75
N ILE A 234 -0.68 -4.51 -8.76
CA ILE A 234 -0.18 -5.88 -8.93
C ILE A 234 0.34 -6.10 -10.36
N ASP A 235 -0.41 -5.67 -11.40
CA ASP A 235 -0.02 -5.84 -12.78
C ASP A 235 1.24 -5.01 -13.12
N ALA A 236 1.32 -3.77 -12.63
CA ALA A 236 2.50 -2.92 -12.77
C ALA A 236 3.71 -3.53 -12.05
N PHE A 237 3.53 -3.98 -10.81
CA PHE A 237 4.59 -4.62 -10.04
C PHE A 237 5.08 -5.90 -10.73
N ASP A 238 4.16 -6.77 -11.15
CA ASP A 238 4.50 -8.02 -11.85
C ASP A 238 5.30 -7.73 -13.11
N THR A 239 4.83 -6.82 -13.94
CA THR A 239 5.48 -6.42 -15.20
C THR A 239 6.86 -5.80 -14.96
N LEU A 240 6.95 -4.77 -14.12
CA LEU A 240 8.20 -4.06 -13.88
C LEU A 240 9.26 -4.95 -13.20
N SER A 241 8.83 -5.89 -12.35
CA SER A 241 9.76 -6.73 -11.59
C SER A 241 10.59 -7.68 -12.45
N VAL A 242 10.18 -7.97 -13.68
CA VAL A 242 10.93 -8.83 -14.61
C VAL A 242 11.78 -8.06 -15.62
N LEU A 243 11.60 -6.73 -15.73
CA LEU A 243 12.36 -5.91 -16.67
C LEU A 243 13.79 -5.66 -16.16
N ASP A 244 14.79 -5.87 -16.98
CA ASP A 244 16.19 -5.56 -16.60
C ASP A 244 16.39 -4.06 -16.34
N VAL A 245 15.69 -3.22 -17.08
CA VAL A 245 15.75 -1.76 -16.95
C VAL A 245 15.27 -1.27 -15.58
N SER A 246 14.44 -2.05 -14.86
CA SER A 246 13.92 -1.66 -13.54
C SER A 246 14.92 -1.80 -12.40
N ARG A 247 16.07 -2.44 -12.64
CA ARG A 247 17.13 -2.54 -11.62
C ARG A 247 17.68 -1.17 -11.29
N GLY A 248 17.76 -0.87 -10.01
CA GLY A 248 18.24 0.42 -9.53
C GLY A 248 17.23 1.56 -9.68
N ARG A 249 15.98 1.29 -10.08
CA ARG A 249 14.96 2.30 -10.28
C ARG A 249 13.91 2.32 -9.17
N THR A 250 13.30 3.50 -9.05
CA THR A 250 12.10 3.72 -8.24
C THR A 250 10.92 3.99 -9.17
N TYR A 251 9.76 3.41 -8.86
CA TYR A 251 8.52 3.56 -9.59
C TYR A 251 7.40 4.06 -8.67
N ALA A 252 6.76 5.16 -9.03
CA ALA A 252 5.55 5.63 -8.39
C ALA A 252 4.34 4.91 -9.03
N LEU A 253 3.80 3.91 -8.35
CA LEU A 253 2.56 3.26 -8.77
C LEU A 253 1.38 4.12 -8.32
N ALA A 254 1.20 5.22 -9.01
CA ALA A 254 0.25 6.29 -8.73
C ALA A 254 -0.59 6.58 -9.97
N ASP A 255 -1.73 7.23 -9.78
CA ASP A 255 -2.55 7.73 -10.89
C ASP A 255 -1.81 8.92 -11.53
N PRO A 256 -1.51 8.92 -12.84
CA PRO A 256 -0.88 10.04 -13.52
C PRO A 256 -1.80 11.28 -13.61
N ASP A 257 -3.13 11.07 -13.55
CA ASP A 257 -4.15 12.13 -13.53
C ASP A 257 -5.08 11.95 -12.31
N PRO A 258 -4.56 12.18 -11.07
CA PRO A 258 -5.26 11.84 -9.86
C PRO A 258 -6.47 12.75 -9.63
N PRO A 259 -7.61 12.20 -9.16
CA PRO A 259 -8.79 13.00 -8.85
C PRO A 259 -8.53 13.96 -7.70
N THR A 260 -9.20 15.11 -7.75
CA THR A 260 -9.26 16.04 -6.62
C THR A 260 -10.12 15.48 -5.48
N VAL A 261 -9.93 16.02 -4.28
CA VAL A 261 -10.77 15.69 -3.11
C VAL A 261 -12.25 15.89 -3.44
N ARG A 262 -12.59 16.96 -4.18
CA ARG A 262 -13.95 17.21 -4.63
C ARG A 262 -14.46 16.11 -5.55
N GLU A 263 -13.69 15.75 -6.57
CA GLU A 263 -14.09 14.73 -7.54
C GLU A 263 -14.31 13.36 -6.89
N VAL A 264 -13.47 12.99 -5.92
CA VAL A 264 -13.68 11.75 -5.13
C VAL A 264 -15.00 11.81 -4.37
N ALA A 265 -15.23 12.91 -3.64
CA ALA A 265 -16.44 13.06 -2.82
C ALA A 265 -17.70 13.11 -3.69
N ASP A 266 -17.69 13.87 -4.79
CA ASP A 266 -18.84 14.03 -5.69
C ASP A 266 -19.15 12.72 -6.43
N THR A 267 -18.13 11.97 -6.85
CA THR A 267 -18.28 10.63 -7.46
C THR A 267 -18.96 9.66 -6.50
N PHE A 268 -18.50 9.61 -5.25
CA PHE A 268 -19.13 8.77 -4.23
C PHE A 268 -20.54 9.22 -3.90
N ALA A 269 -20.77 10.52 -3.77
CA ALA A 269 -22.09 11.06 -3.49
C ALA A 269 -23.09 10.75 -4.60
N ALA A 270 -22.71 10.91 -5.85
CA ALA A 270 -23.53 10.58 -7.01
C ALA A 270 -23.98 9.11 -7.00
N HIS A 271 -23.05 8.17 -6.77
CA HIS A 271 -23.37 6.74 -6.68
C HIS A 271 -24.28 6.41 -5.48
N LEU A 272 -24.10 7.11 -4.34
CA LEU A 272 -24.94 6.94 -3.15
C LEU A 272 -26.28 7.71 -3.21
N GLY A 273 -26.59 8.40 -4.32
CA GLY A 273 -27.80 9.20 -4.48
C GLY A 273 -27.85 10.41 -3.55
N LYS A 274 -26.71 11.04 -3.27
CA LYS A 274 -26.60 12.18 -2.34
C LYS A 274 -26.12 13.45 -3.04
N ARG A 275 -26.42 14.59 -2.41
CA ARG A 275 -25.90 15.90 -2.80
C ARG A 275 -25.01 16.43 -1.69
N ILE A 276 -23.83 16.96 -2.04
CA ILE A 276 -22.89 17.53 -1.08
C ILE A 276 -23.10 19.03 -0.95
N VAL A 277 -23.11 19.49 0.30
CA VAL A 277 -22.95 20.90 0.68
C VAL A 277 -21.63 21.02 1.41
N TRP A 278 -20.71 21.78 0.84
CA TRP A 278 -19.41 22.03 1.44
C TRP A 278 -19.50 23.16 2.46
N LEU A 279 -19.18 22.87 3.73
CA LEU A 279 -19.17 23.83 4.81
C LEU A 279 -17.72 24.25 5.11
N PRO A 280 -17.37 25.53 4.91
CA PRO A 280 -16.04 26.04 5.27
C PRO A 280 -15.76 25.86 6.77
N LEU A 281 -14.80 25.01 7.13
CA LEU A 281 -14.36 24.79 8.50
C LEU A 281 -12.84 24.86 8.57
N PRO A 282 -12.26 25.55 9.58
CA PRO A 282 -10.81 25.53 9.77
C PRO A 282 -10.31 24.11 10.04
N HIS A 283 -9.28 23.67 9.28
CA HIS A 283 -8.71 22.31 9.38
C HIS A 283 -8.34 21.95 10.83
N GLY A 284 -7.59 22.84 11.52
CA GLY A 284 -7.15 22.58 12.90
C GLY A 284 -8.31 22.36 13.87
N LEU A 285 -9.38 23.17 13.77
CA LEU A 285 -10.56 23.02 14.63
C LEU A 285 -11.31 21.71 14.35
N THR A 286 -11.44 21.34 13.09
CA THR A 286 -12.10 20.10 12.69
C THR A 286 -11.31 18.88 13.19
N ARG A 287 -9.98 18.91 13.02
CA ARG A 287 -9.08 17.85 13.48
C ARG A 287 -9.12 17.71 15.01
N SER A 288 -8.99 18.82 15.75
CA SER A 288 -9.07 18.81 17.21
C SER A 288 -10.44 18.33 17.71
N ALA A 289 -11.54 18.75 17.07
CA ALA A 289 -12.87 18.30 17.46
C ALA A 289 -13.04 16.78 17.27
N LEU A 290 -12.54 16.22 16.18
CA LEU A 290 -12.57 14.75 15.96
C LEU A 290 -11.69 14.02 16.97
N ALA A 291 -10.50 14.51 17.27
CA ALA A 291 -9.56 13.85 18.18
C ALA A 291 -9.98 13.95 19.65
N GLU A 292 -10.54 15.09 20.08
CA GLU A 292 -10.76 15.41 21.49
C GLU A 292 -12.20 15.15 21.96
N VAL A 293 -13.20 15.15 21.06
CA VAL A 293 -14.60 14.90 21.43
C VAL A 293 -14.89 13.39 21.44
N PRO A 294 -15.11 12.77 22.62
CA PRO A 294 -15.31 11.33 22.74
C PRO A 294 -16.44 10.83 21.84
N GLY A 295 -16.16 9.87 20.99
CA GLY A 295 -17.12 9.20 20.11
C GLY A 295 -17.44 9.95 18.82
N LEU A 296 -16.93 11.16 18.59
CA LEU A 296 -17.18 11.92 17.36
C LEU A 296 -16.54 11.24 16.13
N GLU A 297 -15.35 10.71 16.25
CA GLU A 297 -14.72 9.91 15.18
C GLU A 297 -15.58 8.70 14.80
N ARG A 298 -16.06 7.96 15.81
CA ARG A 298 -16.95 6.80 15.58
C ARG A 298 -18.27 7.22 14.91
N LEU A 299 -18.85 8.34 15.33
CA LEU A 299 -20.09 8.88 14.75
C LEU A 299 -19.85 9.35 13.31
N ALA A 300 -18.80 10.10 13.07
CA ALA A 300 -18.41 10.56 11.75
C ALA A 300 -17.91 9.41 10.86
N GLY A 301 -17.23 8.41 11.43
CA GLY A 301 -16.55 7.35 10.69
C GLY A 301 -15.31 7.86 9.96
N LEU A 302 -14.70 8.94 10.46
CA LEU A 302 -13.51 9.62 9.93
C LEU A 302 -12.47 9.74 11.05
N PRO A 303 -11.33 9.02 10.97
CA PRO A 303 -10.20 9.24 11.88
C PRO A 303 -9.61 10.65 11.70
N ALA A 304 -9.22 11.28 12.82
CA ALA A 304 -8.65 12.64 12.78
C ALA A 304 -7.38 12.71 11.91
N GLU A 305 -6.55 11.66 11.94
CA GLU A 305 -5.32 11.56 11.15
C GLU A 305 -5.58 11.56 9.64
N SER A 306 -6.75 11.07 9.20
CA SER A 306 -7.09 11.04 7.78
C SER A 306 -7.35 12.42 7.19
N LEU A 307 -7.69 13.42 8.03
CA LEU A 307 -7.98 14.78 7.57
C LEU A 307 -6.75 15.50 7.00
N ASP A 308 -5.56 15.15 7.46
CA ASP A 308 -4.32 15.76 7.01
C ASP A 308 -4.05 15.52 5.52
N TYR A 309 -4.55 14.41 4.97
CA TYR A 309 -4.44 14.09 3.54
C TYR A 309 -5.33 14.95 2.63
N PHE A 310 -6.38 15.58 3.18
CA PHE A 310 -7.23 16.51 2.42
C PHE A 310 -6.61 17.90 2.22
N VAL A 311 -5.44 18.14 2.79
CA VAL A 311 -4.74 19.44 2.69
C VAL A 311 -3.28 19.29 2.24
N THR A 312 -2.85 18.09 1.87
CA THR A 312 -1.48 17.82 1.42
C THR A 312 -1.32 18.23 -0.05
N PRO A 313 -0.39 19.14 -0.38
CA PRO A 313 -0.28 19.70 -1.73
C PRO A 313 0.54 18.85 -2.69
N THR A 314 1.07 17.70 -2.25
CA THR A 314 1.99 16.87 -3.01
C THR A 314 1.32 16.20 -4.21
N ARG A 315 1.95 16.27 -5.36
CA ARG A 315 1.66 15.48 -6.57
C ARG A 315 2.81 14.51 -6.83
N TYR A 316 2.56 13.41 -7.50
CA TYR A 316 3.58 12.39 -7.79
C TYR A 316 3.86 12.32 -9.28
N SER A 317 5.15 12.32 -9.66
CA SER A 317 5.55 11.99 -11.02
C SER A 317 5.51 10.48 -11.21
N THR A 318 4.97 10.04 -12.34
CA THR A 318 4.90 8.64 -12.77
C THR A 318 5.75 8.37 -14.02
N THR A 319 6.72 9.26 -14.29
CA THR A 319 7.50 9.27 -15.55
C THR A 319 8.25 7.95 -15.79
N ASN A 320 8.89 7.38 -14.75
CA ASN A 320 9.56 6.09 -14.88
C ASN A 320 8.54 4.97 -15.08
N THR A 321 7.45 5.00 -14.32
CA THR A 321 6.37 4.01 -14.37
C THR A 321 5.73 3.99 -15.74
N GLU A 322 5.28 5.13 -16.27
CA GLU A 322 4.64 5.23 -17.58
C GLU A 322 5.59 4.82 -18.71
N ARG A 323 6.84 5.29 -18.67
CA ARG A 323 7.84 4.95 -19.69
C ARG A 323 8.10 3.44 -19.77
N ASP A 324 8.28 2.78 -18.62
CA ASP A 324 8.70 1.38 -18.59
C ASP A 324 7.50 0.40 -18.66
N LEU A 325 6.27 0.88 -18.50
CA LEU A 325 5.03 0.16 -18.78
C LEU A 325 4.51 0.40 -20.20
N ASP A 326 5.07 1.36 -20.96
CA ASP A 326 4.62 1.64 -22.31
C ASP A 326 4.68 0.38 -23.20
N GLY A 327 3.62 0.16 -23.97
CA GLY A 327 3.47 -1.01 -24.82
C GLY A 327 3.16 -2.34 -24.11
N THR A 328 3.09 -2.36 -22.77
CA THR A 328 2.75 -3.59 -22.00
C THR A 328 1.25 -3.81 -21.83
N GLY A 329 0.43 -2.78 -22.07
CA GLY A 329 -1.01 -2.80 -21.83
C GLY A 329 -1.41 -2.54 -20.38
N VAL A 330 -0.45 -2.33 -19.46
CA VAL A 330 -0.71 -2.01 -18.05
C VAL A 330 -0.82 -0.49 -17.90
N THR A 331 -2.01 -0.01 -17.52
CA THR A 331 -2.28 1.41 -17.31
C THR A 331 -3.14 1.60 -16.05
N CYS A 332 -2.95 2.71 -15.34
CA CYS A 332 -3.81 3.05 -14.22
C CYS A 332 -5.18 3.49 -14.75
N PRO A 333 -6.29 2.82 -14.38
CA PRO A 333 -7.61 3.26 -14.80
C PRO A 333 -8.02 4.52 -14.03
N ALA A 334 -8.73 5.44 -14.69
CA ALA A 334 -9.25 6.64 -14.05
C ALA A 334 -10.20 6.28 -12.89
N PHE A 335 -10.10 6.98 -11.76
CA PHE A 335 -10.89 6.72 -10.55
C PHE A 335 -12.39 6.61 -10.81
N SER A 336 -12.94 7.49 -11.66
CA SER A 336 -14.37 7.52 -11.99
C SER A 336 -14.88 6.23 -12.61
N THR A 337 -14.02 5.42 -13.23
CA THR A 337 -14.40 4.19 -13.94
C THR A 337 -14.64 3.01 -12.98
N TYR A 338 -14.03 3.02 -11.79
CA TYR A 338 -14.12 1.91 -10.84
C TYR A 338 -14.71 2.28 -9.46
N ALA A 339 -14.91 3.56 -9.19
CA ALA A 339 -15.44 4.04 -7.90
C ALA A 339 -16.79 3.38 -7.52
N ALA A 340 -17.68 3.19 -8.49
CA ALA A 340 -18.96 2.51 -8.29
C ALA A 340 -18.77 1.06 -7.83
N THR A 341 -17.84 0.33 -8.46
CA THR A 341 -17.51 -1.07 -8.13
C THR A 341 -17.03 -1.19 -6.67
N LEU A 342 -16.17 -0.24 -6.22
CA LEU A 342 -15.71 -0.21 -4.82
C LEU A 342 -16.87 -0.04 -3.83
N LEU A 343 -17.81 0.86 -4.13
CA LEU A 343 -18.95 1.14 -3.26
C LEU A 343 -19.98 -0.01 -3.25
N ASP A 344 -20.20 -0.67 -4.38
CA ASP A 344 -21.07 -1.83 -4.49
C ASP A 344 -20.50 -3.01 -3.70
N PHE A 345 -19.19 -3.25 -3.79
CA PHE A 345 -18.49 -4.24 -2.98
C PHE A 345 -18.61 -3.91 -1.48
N MET A 346 -18.36 -2.65 -1.09
CA MET A 346 -18.50 -2.21 0.30
C MET A 346 -19.93 -2.39 0.84
N ARG A 347 -20.94 -2.23 -0.01
CA ARG A 347 -22.34 -2.45 0.36
C ARG A 347 -22.64 -3.94 0.55
N ALA A 348 -22.06 -4.81 -0.28
CA ALA A 348 -22.22 -6.26 -0.23
C ALA A 348 -21.47 -6.91 0.92
N HIS A 349 -20.36 -6.28 1.40
CA HIS A 349 -19.45 -6.81 2.42
C HIS A 349 -19.30 -5.87 3.63
N PRO A 350 -20.38 -5.59 4.37
CA PRO A 350 -20.35 -4.68 5.52
C PRO A 350 -19.55 -5.23 6.72
N GLU A 351 -19.20 -6.52 6.72
CA GLU A 351 -18.41 -7.20 7.75
C GLU A 351 -16.93 -6.83 7.72
N ILE A 352 -16.44 -6.31 6.59
CA ILE A 352 -15.03 -5.88 6.48
C ILE A 352 -14.84 -4.60 7.30
N GLY A 353 -13.85 -4.64 8.19
CA GLY A 353 -13.52 -3.51 9.07
C GLY A 353 -12.48 -2.57 8.46
N SER A 354 -12.08 -1.57 9.27
CA SER A 354 -10.99 -0.64 8.95
C SER A 354 -9.67 -0.97 9.65
N ALA A 355 -9.62 -2.01 10.49
CA ALA A 355 -8.42 -2.39 11.23
C ALA A 355 -7.37 -3.03 10.31
N ALA A 356 -6.11 -2.62 10.47
CA ALA A 356 -4.98 -3.27 9.81
C ALA A 356 -4.73 -4.66 10.40
N MET A 357 -4.19 -5.57 9.60
CA MET A 357 -3.59 -6.82 10.07
C MET A 357 -2.19 -6.49 10.59
N VAL A 358 -2.01 -6.53 11.92
CA VAL A 358 -0.77 -6.19 12.63
C VAL A 358 -0.13 -7.46 13.19
#